data_b730c3cfae604a6468c0977510333875
#
_entry.id   b730c3cfae604a6468c0977510333875
#
_cell.length_a   1.000
_cell.length_b   1.000
_cell.length_c   1.000
_cell.angle_alpha   90.00
_cell.angle_beta   90.00
_cell.angle_gamma   90.00
#
_symmetry.space_group_name_H-M   'P 1'
#
loop_
_entity.id
_entity.type
_entity.pdbx_description
1 polymer ?
#
loop_
_entity_poly.entity_id
_entity_poly.type
_entity_poly.pdbx_seq_one_letter_code
_entity_poly.pdbx_strand_id
1 'polypeptide(L)'
;LSLYDRLENIICKNNNNANKTAMVYQDRKNALFEGSDSIRFGRFQLNVVVPRDISYSEDKGRMYFYAVNTDHSEESHGSTTQFHLNGTIQTQKTDTLGPKVFVYLNSTDFPDGGYVSTAALFGATLHDISGINANGLGVGHNIELSIDGDVNNIIVLNDYFAYDFGSTTSGTIQYPLTNLSPGRHKLTLRVWDVNDNSTTTSLNFFVSEDLTGGYDVNATANPAYTTTTFVTTLENSNEKTDVSVEVYDIAGRRIWNETSSTSTNARYDAIRWSLTDYAN
;
A
#
# COMPACT_ATOMS: atom_id res chain seq x y z
N LEU A 1 5.46 -15.32 3.85
CA LEU A 1 4.84 -15.93 5.01
C LEU A 1 3.48 -15.29 5.27
N SER A 2 2.45 -16.13 5.43
CA SER A 2 1.15 -15.69 5.92
C SER A 2 0.80 -16.44 7.20
N LEU A 3 0.39 -15.72 8.23
CA LEU A 3 -0.05 -16.24 9.52
C LEU A 3 -1.55 -16.00 9.68
N TYR A 4 -2.30 -17.05 9.89
CA TYR A 4 -3.75 -17.00 10.07
C TYR A 4 -4.16 -17.44 11.48
N ASP A 5 -5.22 -16.83 11.97
CA ASP A 5 -5.91 -17.21 13.18
C ASP A 5 -6.67 -18.55 13.00
N ARG A 6 -7.54 -18.89 13.94
CA ARG A 6 -8.34 -20.10 13.97
C ARG A 6 -9.29 -20.25 12.75
N LEU A 7 -9.82 -21.45 12.58
CA LEU A 7 -10.94 -21.70 11.68
C LEU A 7 -12.23 -21.07 12.22
N GLU A 8 -12.98 -20.45 11.33
CA GLU A 8 -14.30 -19.88 11.62
C GLU A 8 -15.38 -20.49 10.75
N ASN A 9 -16.58 -20.61 11.30
CA ASN A 9 -17.74 -21.05 10.54
C ASN A 9 -18.31 -19.85 9.78
N ILE A 10 -18.32 -19.95 8.47
CA ILE A 10 -18.83 -18.95 7.55
C ILE A 10 -20.20 -19.41 7.04
N ILE A 11 -21.18 -18.52 7.15
CA ILE A 11 -22.52 -18.78 6.64
C ILE A 11 -22.68 -18.03 5.30
N CYS A 12 -22.86 -18.77 4.22
CA CYS A 12 -23.19 -18.21 2.92
C CYS A 12 -24.56 -17.53 2.98
N LYS A 13 -24.64 -16.27 2.58
CA LYS A 13 -25.92 -15.49 2.63
C LYS A 13 -27.00 -16.00 1.67
N ASN A 14 -26.66 -16.93 0.76
CA ASN A 14 -27.60 -17.56 -0.20
C ASN A 14 -28.51 -16.56 -0.93
N ASN A 15 -27.95 -15.42 -1.35
CA ASN A 15 -28.68 -14.27 -1.88
C ASN A 15 -29.54 -14.58 -3.13
N ASN A 16 -29.18 -15.67 -3.84
CA ASN A 16 -29.85 -16.03 -5.11
C ASN A 16 -31.00 -17.05 -4.92
N ASN A 17 -31.26 -17.55 -3.72
CA ASN A 17 -32.30 -18.55 -3.50
C ASN A 17 -32.78 -18.58 -2.04
N ALA A 18 -33.75 -17.73 -1.73
CA ALA A 18 -34.34 -17.58 -0.40
C ALA A 18 -34.94 -18.85 0.21
N ASN A 19 -35.19 -19.89 -0.59
CA ASN A 19 -35.86 -21.13 -0.18
C ASN A 19 -34.87 -22.27 0.18
N LYS A 20 -33.57 -22.05 0.10
CA LYS A 20 -32.55 -23.05 0.46
C LYS A 20 -31.87 -22.71 1.77
N THR A 21 -31.55 -23.74 2.55
CA THR A 21 -30.73 -23.60 3.74
C THR A 21 -29.38 -23.00 3.39
N ALA A 22 -28.95 -21.99 4.14
CA ALA A 22 -27.64 -21.39 3.97
C ALA A 22 -26.55 -22.43 4.20
N MET A 23 -25.58 -22.49 3.30
CA MET A 23 -24.42 -23.40 3.45
C MET A 23 -23.47 -22.82 4.50
N VAL A 24 -23.05 -23.67 5.43
CA VAL A 24 -22.00 -23.35 6.39
C VAL A 24 -20.74 -24.05 5.95
N TYR A 25 -19.63 -23.32 5.87
CA TYR A 25 -18.30 -23.87 5.61
C TYR A 25 -17.28 -23.27 6.58
N GLN A 26 -16.11 -23.85 6.67
CA GLN A 26 -15.04 -23.38 7.54
C GLN A 26 -13.97 -22.70 6.72
N ASP A 27 -13.53 -21.54 7.17
CA ASP A 27 -12.45 -20.79 6.55
C ASP A 27 -11.63 -20.02 7.60
N ARG A 28 -10.44 -19.57 7.21
CA ARG A 28 -9.56 -18.69 7.99
C ARG A 28 -9.56 -17.32 7.35
N LYS A 29 -10.45 -16.46 7.78
CA LYS A 29 -10.57 -15.10 7.23
C LYS A 29 -9.49 -14.16 7.73
N ASN A 30 -9.00 -14.38 8.95
CA ASN A 30 -8.19 -13.42 9.65
C ASN A 30 -6.70 -13.75 9.43
N ALA A 31 -6.11 -13.10 8.43
CA ALA A 31 -4.66 -13.05 8.30
C ALA A 31 -4.10 -12.11 9.37
N LEU A 32 -3.38 -12.66 10.34
CA LEU A 32 -2.75 -11.88 11.40
C LEU A 32 -1.49 -11.17 10.93
N PHE A 33 -0.84 -11.74 9.93
CA PHE A 33 0.36 -11.19 9.31
C PHE A 33 0.54 -11.75 7.90
N GLU A 34 0.93 -10.90 6.97
CA GLU A 34 1.40 -11.27 5.63
C GLU A 34 2.62 -10.45 5.27
N GLY A 35 3.76 -11.10 5.10
CA GLY A 35 5.01 -10.40 4.82
C GLY A 35 6.05 -11.31 4.19
N SER A 36 7.13 -10.70 3.72
CA SER A 36 8.22 -11.37 3.01
C SER A 36 9.58 -11.02 3.61
N ASP A 37 10.51 -11.97 3.54
CA ASP A 37 11.90 -11.78 3.94
C ASP A 37 12.79 -12.75 3.14
N SER A 38 14.10 -12.53 3.21
CA SER A 38 15.09 -13.36 2.52
C SER A 38 15.36 -14.67 3.27
N ILE A 39 15.54 -15.75 2.50
CA ILE A 39 16.11 -17.00 3.00
C ILE A 39 17.61 -17.00 2.77
N ARG A 40 18.39 -17.18 3.82
CA ARG A 40 19.86 -17.24 3.75
C ARG A 40 20.36 -18.57 4.31
N PHE A 41 21.17 -19.29 3.54
CA PHE A 41 21.69 -20.60 3.94
C PHE A 41 20.60 -21.61 4.38
N GLY A 42 19.44 -21.58 3.69
CA GLY A 42 18.30 -22.44 4.01
C GLY A 42 17.54 -22.09 5.29
N ARG A 43 17.77 -20.88 5.84
CA ARG A 43 17.11 -20.39 7.06
C ARG A 43 16.51 -19.02 6.86
N PHE A 44 15.38 -18.79 7.50
CA PHE A 44 14.78 -17.46 7.67
C PHE A 44 14.36 -17.29 9.12
N GLN A 45 14.23 -16.05 9.56
CA GLN A 45 13.71 -15.71 10.88
C GLN A 45 12.85 -14.46 10.75
N LEU A 46 11.63 -14.54 11.23
CA LEU A 46 10.70 -13.43 11.25
C LEU A 46 10.10 -13.31 12.65
N ASN A 47 10.10 -12.12 13.22
CA ASN A 47 9.50 -11.83 14.52
C ASN A 47 8.18 -11.10 14.27
N VAL A 48 7.07 -11.79 14.47
CA VAL A 48 5.72 -11.23 14.32
C VAL A 48 5.14 -10.97 15.69
N VAL A 49 4.65 -9.76 15.91
CA VAL A 49 3.83 -9.45 17.09
C VAL A 49 2.39 -9.76 16.76
N VAL A 50 1.77 -10.60 17.57
CA VAL A 50 0.36 -10.96 17.41
C VAL A 50 -0.49 -9.81 17.97
N PRO A 51 -1.43 -9.24 17.19
CA PRO A 51 -2.31 -8.17 17.66
C PRO A 51 -3.15 -8.59 18.88
N ARG A 52 -3.56 -7.65 19.69
CA ARG A 52 -4.42 -7.92 20.85
C ARG A 52 -5.82 -8.37 20.47
N ASP A 53 -6.29 -7.99 19.31
CA ASP A 53 -7.64 -8.26 18.81
C ASP A 53 -7.86 -9.65 18.21
N ILE A 54 -6.97 -10.60 18.51
CA ILE A 54 -7.16 -11.99 18.05
C ILE A 54 -8.34 -12.67 18.74
N SER A 55 -8.88 -13.69 18.09
CA SER A 55 -9.84 -14.59 18.71
C SER A 55 -9.12 -15.52 19.69
N TYR A 56 -9.15 -15.20 20.98
CA TYR A 56 -8.58 -16.07 22.02
C TYR A 56 -9.32 -17.40 22.06
N SER A 57 -8.74 -18.44 21.53
CA SER A 57 -9.31 -19.78 21.51
C SER A 57 -8.22 -20.85 21.63
N GLU A 58 -8.62 -22.07 21.99
CA GLU A 58 -7.74 -23.25 21.99
C GLU A 58 -7.55 -23.84 20.58
N ASP A 59 -8.15 -23.24 19.56
CA ASP A 59 -8.03 -23.71 18.19
C ASP A 59 -6.66 -23.37 17.61
N LYS A 60 -6.26 -24.16 16.62
CA LYS A 60 -4.95 -24.02 15.98
C LYS A 60 -4.95 -22.94 14.93
N GLY A 61 -3.95 -22.07 14.99
CA GLY A 61 -3.59 -21.16 13.90
C GLY A 61 -3.04 -21.93 12.68
N ARG A 62 -2.71 -21.20 11.61
CA ARG A 62 -2.06 -21.75 10.42
C ARG A 62 -1.01 -20.79 9.89
N MET A 63 0.18 -21.32 9.59
CA MET A 63 1.20 -20.62 8.84
C MET A 63 1.32 -21.20 7.45
N TYR A 64 1.44 -20.33 6.46
CA TYR A 64 1.80 -20.64 5.09
C TYR A 64 3.16 -20.06 4.75
N PHE A 65 3.97 -20.87 4.09
CA PHE A 65 5.28 -20.48 3.58
C PHE A 65 5.30 -20.65 2.07
N TYR A 66 5.78 -19.67 1.39
CA TYR A 66 6.14 -19.73 -0.02
C TYR A 66 7.55 -19.16 -0.18
N ALA A 67 8.39 -19.84 -0.90
CA ALA A 67 9.76 -19.44 -1.18
C ALA A 67 10.06 -19.60 -2.65
N VAL A 68 10.81 -18.68 -3.20
CA VAL A 68 11.25 -18.69 -4.60
C VAL A 68 12.71 -18.22 -4.64
N ASN A 69 13.51 -18.81 -5.51
CA ASN A 69 14.89 -18.37 -5.71
C ASN A 69 14.95 -17.08 -6.55
N THR A 70 16.12 -16.44 -6.62
CA THR A 70 16.28 -15.11 -7.22
C THR A 70 15.97 -15.07 -8.72
N ASP A 71 16.16 -16.17 -9.43
CA ASP A 71 15.91 -16.29 -10.87
C ASP A 71 14.52 -16.88 -11.20
N HIS A 72 13.70 -17.13 -10.16
CA HIS A 72 12.35 -17.69 -10.26
C HIS A 72 12.28 -19.07 -10.94
N SER A 73 13.39 -19.82 -10.96
CA SER A 73 13.46 -21.16 -11.56
C SER A 73 13.01 -22.25 -10.62
N GLU A 74 13.06 -22.03 -9.30
CA GLU A 74 12.67 -22.98 -8.28
C GLU A 74 11.77 -22.32 -7.24
N GLU A 75 10.71 -23.03 -6.85
CA GLU A 75 9.79 -22.60 -5.82
C GLU A 75 9.54 -23.70 -4.80
N SER A 76 9.18 -23.33 -3.60
CA SER A 76 8.80 -24.24 -2.52
C SER A 76 7.68 -23.62 -1.71
N HIS A 77 6.77 -24.47 -1.23
CA HIS A 77 5.70 -24.05 -0.35
C HIS A 77 5.47 -25.07 0.76
N GLY A 78 4.90 -24.60 1.84
CA GLY A 78 4.57 -25.44 2.98
C GLY A 78 3.57 -24.78 3.92
N SER A 79 3.02 -25.56 4.82
CA SER A 79 2.15 -25.03 5.86
C SER A 79 2.24 -25.84 7.14
N THR A 80 1.96 -25.19 8.27
CA THR A 80 1.85 -25.85 9.57
C THR A 80 0.66 -25.32 10.35
N THR A 81 0.05 -26.21 11.14
CA THR A 81 -1.00 -25.90 12.12
C THR A 81 -0.62 -26.38 13.52
N GLN A 82 0.68 -26.63 13.77
CA GLN A 82 1.16 -27.20 15.04
C GLN A 82 1.45 -26.13 16.09
N PHE A 83 0.59 -25.10 16.19
CA PHE A 83 0.70 -24.05 17.19
C PHE A 83 -0.68 -23.51 17.54
N HIS A 84 -0.76 -22.84 18.70
CA HIS A 84 -1.94 -22.15 19.18
C HIS A 84 -1.58 -20.68 19.41
N LEU A 85 -2.55 -19.80 19.19
CA LEU A 85 -2.45 -18.39 19.52
C LEU A 85 -3.41 -18.10 20.68
N ASN A 86 -2.92 -18.28 21.88
CA ASN A 86 -3.70 -18.06 23.10
C ASN A 86 -2.83 -17.49 24.23
N GLY A 87 -3.49 -17.05 25.29
CA GLY A 87 -2.82 -16.44 26.44
C GLY A 87 -2.44 -14.97 26.21
N THR A 88 -2.05 -14.30 27.27
CA THR A 88 -1.59 -12.92 27.28
C THR A 88 -0.29 -12.81 28.04
N ILE A 89 0.67 -12.09 27.50
CA ILE A 89 1.88 -11.71 28.24
C ILE A 89 1.60 -10.37 28.91
N GLN A 90 1.72 -10.31 30.24
CA GLN A 90 1.76 -9.03 30.95
C GLN A 90 3.13 -8.40 30.75
N THR A 91 3.24 -7.52 29.77
CA THR A 91 4.44 -6.70 29.58
C THR A 91 4.36 -5.49 30.47
N GLN A 92 5.45 -5.20 31.20
CA GLN A 92 5.53 -4.00 32.09
C GLN A 92 5.65 -2.68 31.30
N LYS A 93 5.93 -2.73 30.02
CA LYS A 93 6.08 -1.55 29.16
C LYS A 93 4.90 -1.47 28.21
N THR A 94 3.93 -0.64 28.56
CA THR A 94 2.78 -0.38 27.69
C THR A 94 3.20 0.66 26.67
N ASP A 95 3.20 0.28 25.39
CA ASP A 95 3.25 1.24 24.30
C ASP A 95 1.93 2.01 24.28
N THR A 96 2.00 3.33 24.22
CA THR A 96 0.86 4.25 24.24
C THR A 96 0.84 5.18 23.03
N LEU A 97 1.76 4.97 22.07
CA LEU A 97 1.88 5.78 20.88
C LEU A 97 1.36 4.99 19.68
N GLY A 98 0.46 5.59 18.94
CA GLY A 98 0.04 5.02 17.67
C GLY A 98 1.08 5.17 16.56
N PRO A 99 0.89 4.50 15.41
CA PRO A 99 1.82 4.50 14.31
C PRO A 99 2.21 5.89 13.80
N LYS A 100 3.46 6.06 13.41
CA LYS A 100 3.89 7.21 12.62
C LYS A 100 3.38 7.04 11.20
N VAL A 101 2.73 8.07 10.69
CA VAL A 101 2.06 8.05 9.40
C VAL A 101 2.47 9.25 8.58
N PHE A 102 2.85 8.99 7.34
CA PHE A 102 3.04 10.01 6.32
C PHE A 102 2.12 9.70 5.15
N VAL A 103 1.31 10.68 4.73
CA VAL A 103 0.34 10.54 3.64
C VAL A 103 0.67 11.48 2.49
N TYR A 104 0.38 11.05 1.27
CA TYR A 104 0.61 11.84 0.06
C TYR A 104 -0.38 11.45 -1.05
N LEU A 105 -0.47 12.29 -2.07
CA LEU A 105 -1.17 11.98 -3.32
C LEU A 105 -0.17 12.03 -4.47
N ASN A 106 -0.23 11.04 -5.35
CA ASN A 106 0.62 10.84 -6.52
C ASN A 106 2.13 10.73 -6.21
N SER A 107 2.69 11.64 -5.44
CA SER A 107 4.11 11.71 -5.11
C SER A 107 4.34 12.00 -3.62
N THR A 108 5.45 11.48 -3.07
CA THR A 108 5.89 11.78 -1.69
C THR A 108 6.21 13.26 -1.45
N ASP A 109 6.46 14.02 -2.52
CA ASP A 109 6.70 15.46 -2.47
C ASP A 109 5.41 16.30 -2.59
N PHE A 110 4.25 15.65 -2.57
CA PHE A 110 2.96 16.34 -2.70
C PHE A 110 2.73 17.32 -1.53
N PRO A 111 2.56 18.62 -1.82
CA PRO A 111 2.38 19.61 -0.77
C PRO A 111 0.95 19.58 -0.21
N ASP A 112 0.78 19.90 1.08
CA ASP A 112 -0.55 20.14 1.65
C ASP A 112 -1.24 21.29 0.90
N GLY A 113 -2.46 21.06 0.43
CA GLY A 113 -3.19 21.99 -0.45
C GLY A 113 -2.79 21.90 -1.93
N GLY A 114 -2.04 20.89 -2.34
CA GLY A 114 -1.68 20.66 -3.74
C GLY A 114 -2.88 20.29 -4.63
N TYR A 115 -2.65 20.24 -5.93
CA TYR A 115 -3.68 19.97 -6.92
C TYR A 115 -3.55 18.55 -7.47
N VAL A 116 -4.68 17.90 -7.68
CA VAL A 116 -4.81 16.60 -8.37
C VAL A 116 -5.92 16.66 -9.41
N SER A 117 -5.93 15.73 -10.35
CA SER A 117 -7.06 15.52 -11.26
C SER A 117 -8.23 14.81 -10.55
N THR A 118 -9.29 14.51 -11.29
CA THR A 118 -10.43 13.71 -10.79
C THR A 118 -10.07 12.27 -10.40
N ALA A 119 -8.84 11.85 -10.67
CA ALA A 119 -8.23 10.62 -10.24
C ALA A 119 -6.85 10.90 -9.64
N ALA A 120 -6.49 10.21 -8.55
CA ALA A 120 -5.20 10.36 -7.89
C ALA A 120 -4.78 9.04 -7.23
N LEU A 121 -3.49 8.80 -7.12
CA LEU A 121 -2.97 7.68 -6.32
C LEU A 121 -2.77 8.17 -4.87
N PHE A 122 -3.56 7.65 -3.94
CA PHE A 122 -3.31 7.83 -2.53
C PHE A 122 -2.15 6.92 -2.10
N GLY A 123 -1.19 7.49 -1.38
CA GLY A 123 -0.08 6.78 -0.78
C GLY A 123 0.05 7.09 0.70
N ALA A 124 0.46 6.08 1.47
CA ALA A 124 0.85 6.27 2.87
C ALA A 124 2.03 5.38 3.23
N THR A 125 2.93 5.89 4.08
CA THR A 125 3.95 5.10 4.75
C THR A 125 3.66 5.05 6.24
N LEU A 126 3.75 3.85 6.81
CA LEU A 126 3.45 3.59 8.20
C LEU A 126 4.65 2.97 8.89
N HIS A 127 4.89 3.39 10.14
CA HIS A 127 5.91 2.79 10.97
C HIS A 127 5.47 2.78 12.44
N ASP A 128 5.58 1.62 13.08
CA ASP A 128 5.38 1.48 14.52
C ASP A 128 6.32 0.42 15.10
N ILE A 129 6.97 0.72 16.22
CA ILE A 129 7.96 -0.18 16.84
C ILE A 129 7.33 -1.47 17.37
N SER A 130 6.07 -1.42 17.74
CA SER A 130 5.29 -2.56 18.23
C SER A 130 4.70 -3.39 17.08
N GLY A 131 4.53 -2.78 15.91
CA GLY A 131 3.94 -3.36 14.70
C GLY A 131 2.62 -2.71 14.32
N ILE A 132 2.26 -2.81 13.05
CA ILE A 132 1.03 -2.25 12.47
C ILE A 132 -0.10 -3.27 12.58
N ASN A 133 -1.28 -2.85 13.02
CA ASN A 133 -2.50 -3.66 12.93
C ASN A 133 -3.07 -3.58 11.50
N ALA A 134 -2.54 -4.44 10.63
CA ALA A 134 -2.89 -4.45 9.21
C ALA A 134 -4.14 -5.26 8.89
N ASN A 135 -4.61 -6.08 9.82
CA ASN A 135 -5.68 -7.05 9.57
C ASN A 135 -7.09 -6.57 9.93
N GLY A 136 -7.20 -5.41 10.60
CA GLY A 136 -8.49 -4.85 11.01
C GLY A 136 -9.30 -5.75 11.94
N LEU A 137 -8.63 -6.63 12.68
CA LEU A 137 -9.26 -7.39 13.74
C LEU A 137 -9.68 -6.42 14.85
N GLY A 138 -10.83 -6.69 15.44
CA GLY A 138 -11.45 -5.78 16.38
C GLY A 138 -12.43 -4.80 15.71
N VAL A 139 -13.46 -4.46 16.45
CA VAL A 139 -14.49 -3.53 15.97
C VAL A 139 -13.92 -2.12 15.89
N GLY A 140 -13.80 -1.58 14.67
CA GLY A 140 -13.33 -0.21 14.44
C GLY A 140 -11.82 -0.06 14.35
N HIS A 141 -11.03 -1.16 14.28
CA HIS A 141 -9.58 -1.14 14.13
C HIS A 141 -9.10 -1.31 12.69
N ASN A 142 -9.96 -1.03 11.71
CA ASN A 142 -9.57 -0.97 10.31
C ASN A 142 -8.62 0.21 10.03
N ILE A 143 -7.81 0.05 8.99
CA ILE A 143 -7.15 1.16 8.33
C ILE A 143 -8.22 1.87 7.50
N GLU A 144 -8.61 3.08 7.91
CA GLU A 144 -9.76 3.78 7.34
C GLU A 144 -9.35 5.09 6.70
N LEU A 145 -9.72 5.24 5.44
CA LEU A 145 -9.59 6.49 4.70
C LEU A 145 -10.98 7.10 4.49
N SER A 146 -11.13 8.36 4.83
CA SER A 146 -12.31 9.16 4.51
C SER A 146 -11.93 10.44 3.78
N ILE A 147 -12.83 10.90 2.91
CA ILE A 147 -12.72 12.19 2.23
C ILE A 147 -13.83 13.08 2.79
N ASP A 148 -13.46 14.32 3.15
CA ASP A 148 -14.35 15.36 3.70
C ASP A 148 -15.14 14.93 4.94
N GLY A 149 -14.66 13.92 5.67
CA GLY A 149 -15.31 13.40 6.85
C GLY A 149 -16.60 12.63 6.57
N ASP A 150 -16.81 12.17 5.33
CA ASP A 150 -17.99 11.38 4.98
C ASP A 150 -17.91 10.00 5.64
N VAL A 151 -18.69 9.83 6.71
CA VAL A 151 -18.79 8.58 7.47
C VAL A 151 -19.54 7.47 6.74
N ASN A 152 -20.29 7.80 5.68
CA ASN A 152 -21.03 6.81 4.90
C ASN A 152 -20.18 6.18 3.79
N ASN A 153 -19.05 6.80 3.42
CA ASN A 153 -18.14 6.36 2.37
C ASN A 153 -16.71 6.17 2.90
N ILE A 154 -16.59 5.44 4.01
CA ILE A 154 -15.28 5.05 4.54
C ILE A 154 -14.68 3.96 3.65
N ILE A 155 -13.44 4.19 3.21
CA ILE A 155 -12.66 3.23 2.44
C ILE A 155 -11.79 2.44 3.41
N VAL A 156 -11.97 1.13 3.46
CA VAL A 156 -11.14 0.21 4.26
C VAL A 156 -9.93 -0.17 3.44
N LEU A 157 -8.72 0.10 3.97
CA LEU A 157 -7.46 -0.05 3.25
C LEU A 157 -6.59 -1.22 3.75
N ASN A 158 -7.11 -2.10 4.58
CA ASN A 158 -6.36 -3.24 5.11
C ASN A 158 -5.77 -4.11 3.99
N ASP A 159 -6.54 -4.43 2.94
CA ASP A 159 -6.11 -5.23 1.79
C ASP A 159 -5.11 -4.50 0.86
N TYR A 160 -4.91 -3.20 1.07
CA TYR A 160 -3.97 -2.36 0.30
C TYR A 160 -2.70 -2.04 1.08
N PHE A 161 -2.60 -2.51 2.31
CA PHE A 161 -1.39 -2.39 3.10
C PHE A 161 -0.44 -3.55 2.79
N ALA A 162 0.83 -3.23 2.59
CA ALA A 162 1.89 -4.21 2.45
C ALA A 162 3.06 -3.85 3.38
N TYR A 163 3.53 -4.83 4.14
CA TYR A 163 4.76 -4.65 4.91
C TYR A 163 5.96 -4.47 3.98
N ASP A 164 6.89 -3.63 4.40
CA ASP A 164 8.19 -3.51 3.74
C ASP A 164 8.93 -4.85 3.82
N PHE A 165 9.74 -5.14 2.80
CA PHE A 165 10.50 -6.38 2.76
C PHE A 165 11.41 -6.54 4.00
N GLY A 166 11.29 -7.65 4.69
CA GLY A 166 12.04 -7.95 5.92
C GLY A 166 11.58 -7.15 7.15
N SER A 167 10.45 -6.46 7.08
CA SER A 167 9.90 -5.68 8.19
C SER A 167 8.59 -6.26 8.73
N THR A 168 8.36 -6.05 10.02
CA THR A 168 7.10 -6.29 10.72
C THR A 168 6.58 -5.02 11.39
N THR A 169 7.33 -3.92 11.23
CA THR A 169 7.10 -2.65 11.91
C THR A 169 6.86 -1.49 10.95
N SER A 170 7.08 -1.69 9.67
CA SER A 170 6.85 -0.68 8.62
C SER A 170 6.21 -1.27 7.40
N GLY A 171 5.51 -0.42 6.65
CA GLY A 171 4.86 -0.79 5.42
C GLY A 171 4.21 0.39 4.72
N THR A 172 3.64 0.12 3.56
CA THR A 172 3.07 1.12 2.66
C THR A 172 1.65 0.78 2.26
N ILE A 173 0.90 1.81 1.94
CA ILE A 173 -0.44 1.72 1.35
C ILE A 173 -0.40 2.44 0.02
N GLN A 174 -1.02 1.84 -1.00
CA GLN A 174 -1.31 2.49 -2.27
C GLN A 174 -2.76 2.20 -2.67
N TYR A 175 -3.53 3.25 -2.92
CA TYR A 175 -4.93 3.11 -3.28
C TYR A 175 -5.34 4.11 -4.37
N PRO A 176 -5.94 3.66 -5.50
CA PRO A 176 -6.40 4.54 -6.55
C PRO A 176 -7.71 5.23 -6.12
N LEU A 177 -7.65 6.54 -5.96
CA LEU A 177 -8.84 7.39 -5.82
C LEU A 177 -9.38 7.72 -7.20
N THR A 178 -10.67 7.53 -7.40
CA THR A 178 -11.34 7.80 -8.69
C THR A 178 -12.62 8.60 -8.46
N ASN A 179 -13.05 9.32 -9.49
CA ASN A 179 -14.29 10.11 -9.47
C ASN A 179 -14.31 11.17 -8.35
N LEU A 180 -13.16 11.77 -8.08
CA LEU A 180 -13.07 12.90 -7.18
C LEU A 180 -13.84 14.08 -7.77
N SER A 181 -14.71 14.72 -6.97
CA SER A 181 -15.42 15.92 -7.40
C SER A 181 -14.48 17.11 -7.44
N PRO A 182 -14.68 18.07 -8.36
CA PRO A 182 -13.87 19.28 -8.38
C PRO A 182 -14.05 20.12 -7.13
N GLY A 183 -12.96 20.75 -6.67
CA GLY A 183 -12.99 21.64 -5.51
C GLY A 183 -11.97 21.26 -4.44
N ARG A 184 -12.16 21.88 -3.28
CA ARG A 184 -11.30 21.62 -2.10
C ARG A 184 -11.76 20.40 -1.34
N HIS A 185 -10.81 19.54 -1.00
CA HIS A 185 -11.05 18.32 -0.26
C HIS A 185 -10.06 18.17 0.89
N LYS A 186 -10.43 17.32 1.84
CA LYS A 186 -9.58 16.88 2.94
C LYS A 186 -9.67 15.36 3.06
N LEU A 187 -8.59 14.65 2.81
CA LEU A 187 -8.51 13.25 3.19
C LEU A 187 -8.10 13.10 4.66
N THR A 188 -8.57 12.05 5.29
CA THR A 188 -8.22 11.68 6.66
C THR A 188 -7.99 10.19 6.72
N LEU A 189 -6.80 9.77 7.15
CA LEU A 189 -6.41 8.39 7.36
C LEU A 189 -6.33 8.09 8.85
N ARG A 190 -6.96 7.00 9.31
CA ARG A 190 -6.83 6.45 10.65
C ARG A 190 -6.21 5.07 10.58
N VAL A 191 -5.20 4.83 11.39
CA VAL A 191 -4.46 3.56 11.48
C VAL A 191 -4.25 3.16 12.93
N TRP A 192 -4.00 1.88 13.17
CA TRP A 192 -3.81 1.28 14.49
C TRP A 192 -2.52 0.48 14.56
N ASP A 193 -1.90 0.45 15.74
CA ASP A 193 -0.85 -0.51 16.05
C ASP A 193 -1.44 -1.82 16.62
N VAL A 194 -0.58 -2.80 16.87
CA VAL A 194 -0.97 -4.09 17.48
C VAL A 194 -1.35 -4.00 18.96
N ASN A 195 -1.16 -2.85 19.61
CA ASN A 195 -1.50 -2.56 21.00
C ASN A 195 -2.76 -1.70 21.19
N ASP A 196 -3.53 -1.50 20.10
CA ASP A 196 -4.77 -0.70 20.04
C ASP A 196 -4.55 0.82 20.20
N ASN A 197 -3.34 1.33 19.95
CA ASN A 197 -3.14 2.77 19.83
C ASN A 197 -3.39 3.21 18.40
N SER A 198 -3.99 4.38 18.23
CA SER A 198 -4.30 4.90 16.90
C SER A 198 -3.64 6.23 16.59
N THR A 199 -3.38 6.45 15.32
CA THR A 199 -3.00 7.74 14.77
C THR A 199 -3.98 8.14 13.68
N THR A 200 -4.39 9.40 13.73
CA THR A 200 -5.19 10.02 12.67
C THR A 200 -4.40 11.16 12.05
N THR A 201 -4.23 11.11 10.74
CA THR A 201 -3.55 12.17 9.97
C THR A 201 -4.44 12.65 8.84
N SER A 202 -4.19 13.84 8.33
CA SER A 202 -4.99 14.40 7.24
C SER A 202 -4.13 15.20 6.27
N LEU A 203 -4.61 15.32 5.03
CA LEU A 203 -4.00 16.06 3.94
C LEU A 203 -5.09 16.85 3.21
N ASN A 204 -4.87 18.14 2.99
CA ASN A 204 -5.76 18.96 2.17
C ASN A 204 -5.30 18.90 0.71
N PHE A 205 -6.24 18.96 -0.23
CA PHE A 205 -5.93 18.98 -1.65
C PHE A 205 -7.04 19.67 -2.44
N PHE A 206 -6.74 20.04 -3.68
CA PHE A 206 -7.71 20.59 -4.62
C PHE A 206 -7.83 19.64 -5.82
N VAL A 207 -9.05 19.36 -6.23
CA VAL A 207 -9.35 18.64 -7.46
C VAL A 207 -9.71 19.66 -8.55
N SER A 208 -9.02 19.59 -9.69
CA SER A 208 -9.27 20.41 -10.86
C SER A 208 -9.64 19.53 -12.06
N GLU A 209 -10.72 19.86 -12.74
CA GLU A 209 -11.11 19.22 -14.02
C GLU A 209 -10.16 19.63 -15.17
N ASP A 210 -9.56 20.81 -15.06
CA ASP A 210 -8.63 21.31 -16.08
C ASP A 210 -7.25 20.61 -16.05
N LEU A 211 -6.98 19.88 -14.97
CA LEU A 211 -5.88 18.92 -14.92
C LEU A 211 -6.29 17.63 -15.65
N THR A 212 -6.56 17.76 -16.95
CA THR A 212 -6.79 16.62 -17.84
C THR A 212 -5.53 15.81 -17.97
N GLY A 213 -5.53 14.64 -17.31
CA GLY A 213 -4.38 13.76 -17.23
C GLY A 213 -3.29 14.34 -16.35
N GLY A 214 -3.36 14.09 -15.03
CA GLY A 214 -2.25 14.33 -14.13
C GLY A 214 -1.09 13.40 -14.50
N TYR A 215 -0.28 13.82 -15.45
CA TYR A 215 0.98 13.15 -15.73
C TYR A 215 1.92 13.49 -14.59
N ASP A 216 2.09 12.58 -13.66
CA ASP A 216 3.15 12.71 -12.68
C ASP A 216 4.47 12.39 -13.39
N VAL A 217 5.40 13.35 -13.39
CA VAL A 217 6.73 13.16 -13.96
C VAL A 217 7.74 13.12 -12.84
N ASN A 218 8.30 11.97 -12.62
CA ASN A 218 9.37 11.75 -11.65
C ASN A 218 10.71 11.58 -12.36
N ALA A 219 11.73 12.29 -11.88
CA ALA A 219 13.12 12.04 -12.27
C ALA A 219 13.77 11.08 -11.27
N THR A 220 14.08 9.88 -11.71
CA THR A 220 14.84 8.90 -10.91
C THR A 220 16.32 9.06 -11.13
N ALA A 221 17.04 9.24 -10.06
CA ALA A 221 18.28 9.91 -9.80
C ALA A 221 18.09 11.45 -9.88
N ASN A 222 17.57 12.02 -8.78
CA ASN A 222 17.59 13.46 -8.53
C ASN A 222 18.15 13.73 -7.12
N PRO A 223 19.37 14.32 -6.98
CA PRO A 223 20.24 14.82 -8.06
C PRO A 223 20.85 13.71 -8.93
N ALA A 224 21.00 14.01 -10.24
CA ALA A 224 21.59 13.12 -11.21
C ALA A 224 23.06 13.50 -11.49
N TYR A 225 23.96 12.50 -11.53
CA TYR A 225 25.38 12.71 -11.82
C TYR A 225 25.81 12.17 -13.19
N THR A 226 25.22 11.08 -13.64
CA THR A 226 25.57 10.46 -14.93
C THR A 226 24.34 10.21 -15.81
N THR A 227 23.27 9.78 -15.20
CA THR A 227 22.00 9.51 -15.91
C THR A 227 20.82 9.85 -15.02
N THR A 228 19.71 10.24 -15.62
CA THR A 228 18.41 10.27 -14.98
C THR A 228 17.36 9.64 -15.90
N THR A 229 16.28 9.15 -15.34
CA THR A 229 15.14 8.65 -16.11
C THR A 229 13.90 9.43 -15.69
N PHE A 230 13.27 10.07 -16.65
CA PHE A 230 11.98 10.70 -16.45
C PHE A 230 10.90 9.63 -16.62
N VAL A 231 10.17 9.35 -15.56
CA VAL A 231 9.06 8.40 -15.56
C VAL A 231 7.77 9.19 -15.53
N THR A 232 6.96 9.02 -16.53
CA THR A 232 5.65 9.67 -16.65
C THR A 232 4.56 8.63 -16.42
N THR A 233 3.66 8.87 -15.48
CA THR A 233 2.48 8.04 -15.28
C THR A 233 1.40 8.46 -16.30
N LEU A 234 0.88 7.50 -17.04
CA LEU A 234 -0.17 7.71 -18.04
C LEU A 234 -1.51 7.23 -17.48
N GLU A 235 -2.47 8.12 -17.36
CA GLU A 235 -3.84 7.72 -17.03
C GLU A 235 -4.54 7.16 -18.26
N ASN A 236 -4.90 5.86 -18.22
CA ASN A 236 -5.85 5.15 -19.10
C ASN A 236 -5.93 5.65 -20.54
N SER A 237 -4.82 5.69 -21.27
CA SER A 237 -4.92 6.00 -22.68
C SER A 237 -5.25 4.73 -23.47
N ASN A 238 -6.50 4.59 -23.88
CA ASN A 238 -6.87 3.65 -24.94
C ASN A 238 -6.24 4.02 -26.30
N GLU A 239 -5.45 5.08 -26.32
CA GLU A 239 -4.81 5.65 -27.49
C GLU A 239 -3.29 5.68 -27.31
N LYS A 240 -2.58 5.73 -28.42
CA LYS A 240 -1.14 6.02 -28.42
C LYS A 240 -0.93 7.43 -27.91
N THR A 241 -0.01 7.59 -26.96
CA THR A 241 0.36 8.87 -26.39
C THR A 241 1.83 9.17 -26.73
N ASP A 242 2.09 10.34 -27.27
CA ASP A 242 3.45 10.81 -27.45
C ASP A 242 3.85 11.64 -26.23
N VAL A 243 4.94 11.23 -25.58
CA VAL A 243 5.52 11.90 -24.41
C VAL A 243 6.78 12.61 -24.87
N SER A 244 6.86 13.92 -24.68
CA SER A 244 8.05 14.73 -24.95
C SER A 244 8.57 15.30 -23.63
N VAL A 245 9.86 15.11 -23.37
CA VAL A 245 10.56 15.69 -22.23
C VAL A 245 11.56 16.73 -22.75
N GLU A 246 11.49 17.93 -22.21
CA GLU A 246 12.43 19.02 -22.51
C GLU A 246 13.11 19.47 -21.22
N VAL A 247 14.42 19.63 -21.24
CA VAL A 247 15.20 20.12 -20.10
C VAL A 247 15.82 21.45 -20.45
N TYR A 248 15.69 22.39 -19.52
CA TYR A 248 16.15 23.76 -19.66
C TYR A 248 17.18 24.08 -18.57
N ASP A 249 18.16 24.92 -18.90
CA ASP A 249 19.07 25.50 -17.91
C ASP A 249 18.37 26.65 -17.13
N ILE A 250 19.06 27.16 -16.11
CA ILE A 250 18.53 28.28 -15.30
C ILE A 250 18.34 29.59 -16.08
N ALA A 251 18.91 29.69 -17.28
CA ALA A 251 18.72 30.83 -18.19
C ALA A 251 17.58 30.63 -19.20
N GLY A 252 16.86 29.49 -19.10
CA GLY A 252 15.76 29.16 -19.99
C GLY A 252 16.18 28.59 -21.35
N ARG A 253 17.46 28.24 -21.54
CA ARG A 253 17.91 27.61 -22.79
C ARG A 253 17.65 26.14 -22.72
N ARG A 254 16.99 25.57 -23.74
CA ARG A 254 16.79 24.10 -23.84
C ARG A 254 18.13 23.41 -24.07
N ILE A 255 18.51 22.55 -23.14
CA ILE A 255 19.76 21.79 -23.18
C ILE A 255 19.57 20.35 -23.65
N TRP A 256 18.36 19.82 -23.55
CA TRP A 256 18.06 18.47 -24.02
C TRP A 256 16.56 18.30 -24.29
N ASN A 257 16.20 17.41 -25.20
CA ASN A 257 14.85 16.94 -25.42
C ASN A 257 14.84 15.54 -26.00
N GLU A 258 13.81 14.78 -25.67
CA GLU A 258 13.53 13.46 -26.22
C GLU A 258 12.03 13.27 -26.31
N THR A 259 11.57 12.45 -27.27
CA THR A 259 10.16 12.11 -27.44
C THR A 259 10.04 10.60 -27.56
N SER A 260 9.10 10.02 -26.82
CA SER A 260 8.72 8.62 -26.86
C SER A 260 7.26 8.47 -27.26
N SER A 261 6.94 7.40 -28.01
CA SER A 261 5.56 7.05 -28.35
C SER A 261 5.17 5.77 -27.63
N THR A 262 4.14 5.83 -26.81
CA THR A 262 3.68 4.70 -26.02
C THR A 262 2.77 3.77 -26.82
N SER A 263 2.67 2.52 -26.39
CA SER A 263 1.64 1.60 -26.89
C SER A 263 0.26 1.94 -26.31
N THR A 264 -0.80 1.52 -26.97
CA THR A 264 -2.16 1.55 -26.42
C THR A 264 -2.22 0.81 -25.08
N ASN A 265 -2.89 1.41 -24.09
CA ASN A 265 -2.98 0.94 -22.69
C ASN A 265 -1.66 0.98 -21.90
N ALA A 266 -0.66 1.72 -22.34
CA ALA A 266 0.51 1.98 -21.51
C ALA A 266 0.09 2.76 -20.24
N ARG A 267 0.59 2.32 -19.08
CA ARG A 267 0.33 2.98 -17.80
C ARG A 267 1.44 3.92 -17.38
N TYR A 268 2.59 3.80 -18.00
CA TYR A 268 3.75 4.67 -17.79
C TYR A 268 4.61 4.73 -19.04
N ASP A 269 5.40 5.77 -19.16
CA ASP A 269 6.50 5.91 -20.09
C ASP A 269 7.77 6.29 -19.33
N ALA A 270 8.94 5.90 -19.85
CA ALA A 270 10.23 6.14 -19.21
C ALA A 270 11.26 6.59 -20.25
N ILE A 271 11.68 7.84 -20.15
CA ILE A 271 12.66 8.46 -21.05
C ILE A 271 13.97 8.65 -20.29
N ARG A 272 15.03 8.00 -20.75
CA ARG A 272 16.35 8.07 -20.12
C ARG A 272 17.21 9.17 -20.73
N TRP A 273 17.76 10.03 -19.88
CA TRP A 273 18.73 11.05 -20.26
C TRP A 273 20.12 10.69 -19.72
N SER A 274 21.13 10.66 -20.62
CA SER A 274 22.55 10.52 -20.27
C SER A 274 23.19 11.89 -20.17
N LEU A 275 23.64 12.26 -18.98
CA LEU A 275 24.32 13.55 -18.71
C LEU A 275 25.74 13.59 -19.27
N THR A 276 26.34 12.43 -19.62
CA THR A 276 27.70 12.34 -20.16
C THR A 276 27.80 12.87 -21.58
N ASP A 277 26.68 12.99 -22.30
CA ASP A 277 26.65 13.47 -23.69
C ASP A 277 26.83 15.01 -23.79
N TYR A 278 26.88 15.71 -22.64
CA TYR A 278 27.04 17.16 -22.54
C TYR A 278 28.36 17.63 -21.91
N ALA A 279 29.29 16.71 -21.66
CA ALA A 279 30.60 17.03 -21.08
C ALA A 279 31.66 17.43 -22.13
N ASN A 280 31.28 17.87 -23.33
CA ASN A 280 32.18 18.40 -24.37
C ASN A 280 31.84 19.83 -24.74
#